data_ea28ccde9d3e2b9e79e5f7611bf12446
#
_entry.id   ea28ccde9d3e2b9e79e5f7611bf12446
#
_cell.length_a   1.000
_cell.length_b   1.000
_cell.length_c   1.000
_cell.angle_alpha   90.00
_cell.angle_beta   90.00
_cell.angle_gamma   90.00
#
_symmetry.space_group_name_H-M   'P 1'
#
loop_
_entity.id
_entity.type
_entity.pdbx_description
1 polymer ?
#
loop_
_entity_poly.entity_id
_entity_poly.type
_entity_poly.pdbx_seq_one_letter_code
_entity_poly.pdbx_strand_id
1 'polypeptide(L)'
;GDVYKRQIPAYVFVATLPYSGYSYVEAFFSMNQEDWTAAHVNAYKYFGGGTRIIQCDNLKTGVEKHGHQEIILNRAYQELAEHYATAIVPARVRAPKDKAAVEGTVGIISTYIIAALRNRQFFSLQELNEAVWDRLESFNHKPFQKRDGSRATAFTEEQPFLRPLPAHPYELATWKVASVGPNYHIAVDRMNYSVPFEYIRQKVDVRVTRSTIEVFYNGNRICSHRRLYGKFNQYSTVQEHMPPEHQKYIQWNGERFVHWAAKIGGCTEAAVKAILSSYRVEQQGYKACLGLLKLADKYTPERLENACRRAFEYTPQPSYKNIQTILATGQDKIQPEPEPPSSSQYGFTRGAEYYDRRKTEC
;
A
#
# COMPACT_ATOMS: atom_id res chain seq x y z
N GLY A 1 9.56 -45.57 -4.78
CA GLY A 1 9.14 -45.28 -3.39
C GLY A 1 8.97 -43.80 -3.03
N ASP A 2 9.30 -42.84 -3.90
CA ASP A 2 9.35 -41.40 -3.54
C ASP A 2 8.20 -40.52 -4.02
N VAL A 3 7.25 -41.04 -4.76
CA VAL A 3 6.13 -40.26 -5.31
C VAL A 3 5.18 -39.75 -4.20
N TYR A 4 5.06 -40.47 -3.09
CA TYR A 4 4.17 -40.08 -1.98
C TYR A 4 4.71 -38.99 -1.06
N LYS A 5 6.00 -38.66 -1.12
CA LYS A 5 6.61 -37.61 -0.26
C LYS A 5 6.36 -36.17 -0.74
N ARG A 6 5.74 -35.99 -1.89
CA ARG A 6 5.46 -34.66 -2.49
C ARG A 6 3.98 -34.30 -2.56
N GLN A 7 3.10 -35.07 -1.87
CA GLN A 7 1.68 -34.74 -1.84
C GLN A 7 1.44 -33.57 -0.91
N ILE A 8 0.68 -32.58 -1.40
CA ILE A 8 0.25 -31.42 -0.62
C ILE A 8 -1.20 -31.67 -0.22
N PRO A 9 -1.57 -31.60 1.06
CA PRO A 9 -2.96 -31.73 1.49
C PRO A 9 -3.80 -30.57 0.94
N ALA A 10 -5.00 -30.88 0.45
CA ALA A 10 -5.99 -29.90 0.07
C ALA A 10 -7.20 -30.00 1.00
N TYR A 11 -7.74 -28.86 1.39
CA TYR A 11 -8.92 -28.73 2.25
C TYR A 11 -10.10 -28.31 1.38
N VAL A 12 -11.26 -28.93 1.57
CA VAL A 12 -12.43 -28.67 0.76
C VAL A 12 -13.46 -27.88 1.56
N PHE A 13 -13.79 -26.70 1.06
CA PHE A 13 -14.88 -25.88 1.58
C PHE A 13 -16.19 -26.28 0.89
N VAL A 14 -17.26 -26.37 1.66
CA VAL A 14 -18.61 -26.69 1.19
C VAL A 14 -19.60 -25.69 1.77
N ALA A 15 -20.34 -25.01 0.91
CA ALA A 15 -21.48 -24.19 1.30
C ALA A 15 -22.75 -24.72 0.59
N THR A 16 -23.86 -24.80 1.33
CA THR A 16 -25.13 -25.34 0.82
C THR A 16 -26.28 -24.47 1.26
N LEU A 17 -27.16 -24.15 0.33
CA LEU A 17 -28.42 -23.46 0.62
C LEU A 17 -29.45 -24.50 1.11
N PRO A 18 -30.13 -24.28 2.24
CA PRO A 18 -30.89 -25.31 2.90
C PRO A 18 -32.18 -25.69 2.18
N TYR A 19 -32.83 -24.81 1.43
CA TYR A 19 -34.07 -25.07 0.74
C TYR A 19 -33.85 -25.90 -0.54
N SER A 20 -32.99 -25.40 -1.43
CA SER A 20 -32.69 -26.06 -2.70
C SER A 20 -31.72 -27.24 -2.57
N GLY A 21 -30.85 -27.21 -1.56
CA GLY A 21 -29.68 -28.07 -1.48
C GLY A 21 -28.60 -27.67 -2.50
N TYR A 22 -28.77 -26.52 -3.17
CA TYR A 22 -27.79 -26.01 -4.13
C TYR A 22 -26.50 -25.70 -3.42
N SER A 23 -25.40 -26.25 -3.94
CA SER A 23 -24.15 -26.29 -3.21
C SER A 23 -23.00 -25.61 -3.99
N TYR A 24 -22.06 -25.04 -3.27
CA TYR A 24 -20.76 -24.57 -3.75
C TYR A 24 -19.66 -25.38 -3.09
N VAL A 25 -18.64 -25.74 -3.85
CA VAL A 25 -17.51 -26.54 -3.38
C VAL A 25 -16.22 -25.98 -4.00
N GLU A 26 -15.21 -25.77 -3.17
CA GLU A 26 -13.90 -25.27 -3.60
C GLU A 26 -12.80 -25.87 -2.71
N ALA A 27 -11.65 -26.20 -3.31
CA ALA A 27 -10.48 -26.69 -2.62
C ALA A 27 -9.47 -25.57 -2.37
N PHE A 28 -8.77 -25.62 -1.21
CA PHE A 28 -7.74 -24.68 -0.78
C PHE A 28 -6.54 -25.43 -0.24
N PHE A 29 -5.38 -24.77 -0.21
CA PHE A 29 -4.17 -25.35 0.41
C PHE A 29 -4.16 -25.26 1.94
N SER A 30 -4.97 -24.40 2.53
CA SER A 30 -5.04 -24.22 3.97
C SER A 30 -6.47 -23.95 4.45
N MET A 31 -6.65 -23.99 5.77
CA MET A 31 -7.87 -23.51 6.45
C MET A 31 -7.57 -22.23 7.24
N ASN A 32 -6.62 -21.42 6.76
CA ASN A 32 -6.31 -20.14 7.38
C ASN A 32 -7.45 -19.14 7.16
N GLN A 33 -7.37 -17.99 7.81
CA GLN A 33 -8.41 -16.97 7.74
C GLN A 33 -8.57 -16.38 6.34
N GLU A 34 -7.49 -16.31 5.56
CA GLU A 34 -7.51 -15.79 4.18
C GLU A 34 -8.29 -16.72 3.27
N ASP A 35 -7.96 -18.03 3.27
CA ASP A 35 -8.67 -19.03 2.47
C ASP A 35 -10.12 -19.19 2.91
N TRP A 36 -10.38 -19.18 4.22
CA TRP A 36 -11.73 -19.22 4.79
C TRP A 36 -12.60 -18.04 4.33
N THR A 37 -12.05 -16.84 4.37
CA THR A 37 -12.73 -15.62 3.92
C THR A 37 -12.97 -15.64 2.41
N ALA A 38 -11.95 -16.02 1.63
CA ALA A 38 -12.05 -16.17 0.17
C ALA A 38 -13.13 -17.17 -0.23
N ALA A 39 -13.22 -18.30 0.47
CA ALA A 39 -14.24 -19.32 0.23
C ALA A 39 -15.67 -18.79 0.38
N HIS A 40 -15.95 -17.97 1.39
CA HIS A 40 -17.26 -17.34 1.57
C HIS A 40 -17.57 -16.31 0.50
N VAL A 41 -16.59 -15.48 0.14
CA VAL A 41 -16.72 -14.49 -0.94
C VAL A 41 -17.03 -15.17 -2.27
N ASN A 42 -16.30 -16.25 -2.58
CA ASN A 42 -16.50 -17.03 -3.80
C ASN A 42 -17.86 -17.75 -3.82
N ALA A 43 -18.28 -18.30 -2.66
CA ALA A 43 -19.60 -18.91 -2.53
C ALA A 43 -20.74 -17.91 -2.78
N TYR A 44 -20.67 -16.71 -2.23
CA TYR A 44 -21.67 -15.67 -2.46
C TYR A 44 -21.69 -15.20 -3.92
N LYS A 45 -20.50 -15.08 -4.53
CA LYS A 45 -20.39 -14.77 -5.96
C LYS A 45 -21.04 -15.88 -6.82
N TYR A 46 -20.81 -17.14 -6.47
CA TYR A 46 -21.39 -18.29 -7.17
C TYR A 46 -22.93 -18.33 -7.04
N PHE A 47 -23.46 -18.07 -5.85
CA PHE A 47 -24.90 -18.00 -5.62
C PHE A 47 -25.55 -16.73 -6.21
N GLY A 48 -24.75 -15.73 -6.57
CA GLY A 48 -25.27 -14.46 -7.07
C GLY A 48 -25.94 -13.58 -6.00
N GLY A 49 -25.73 -13.91 -4.71
CA GLY A 49 -26.32 -13.18 -3.60
C GLY A 49 -25.82 -13.66 -2.24
N GLY A 50 -26.03 -12.85 -1.20
CA GLY A 50 -25.70 -13.16 0.18
C GLY A 50 -26.88 -13.79 0.93
N THR A 51 -26.60 -14.72 1.84
CA THR A 51 -27.62 -15.30 2.73
C THR A 51 -27.89 -14.40 3.91
N ARG A 52 -29.08 -14.48 4.52
CA ARG A 52 -29.39 -13.73 5.76
C ARG A 52 -28.64 -14.29 6.96
N ILE A 53 -28.39 -15.61 6.96
CA ILE A 53 -27.75 -16.33 8.05
C ILE A 53 -26.70 -17.26 7.44
N ILE A 54 -25.52 -17.28 8.06
CA ILE A 54 -24.51 -18.32 7.87
C ILE A 54 -24.52 -19.19 9.11
N GLN A 55 -24.77 -20.47 8.93
CA GLN A 55 -24.53 -21.45 9.97
C GLN A 55 -23.19 -22.14 9.70
N CYS A 56 -22.20 -21.92 10.55
CA CYS A 56 -20.87 -22.49 10.42
C CYS A 56 -20.57 -23.50 11.52
N ASP A 57 -19.65 -24.42 11.22
CA ASP A 57 -19.06 -25.26 12.28
C ASP A 57 -18.14 -24.41 13.17
N ASN A 58 -17.89 -24.91 14.39
CA ASN A 58 -17.04 -24.26 15.40
C ASN A 58 -15.55 -24.39 15.03
N LEU A 59 -15.16 -23.85 13.88
CA LEU A 59 -13.76 -23.76 13.46
C LEU A 59 -13.05 -22.62 14.18
N LYS A 60 -11.82 -22.85 14.63
CA LYS A 60 -10.97 -21.83 15.29
C LYS A 60 -10.77 -20.57 14.42
N THR A 61 -10.88 -20.71 13.10
CA THR A 61 -10.81 -19.58 12.14
C THR A 61 -12.01 -18.65 12.20
N GLY A 62 -13.17 -19.14 12.67
CA GLY A 62 -14.39 -18.32 12.80
C GLY A 62 -14.70 -17.90 14.23
N VAL A 63 -14.22 -18.62 15.25
CA VAL A 63 -14.58 -18.42 16.67
C VAL A 63 -13.35 -18.43 17.55
N GLU A 64 -13.12 -17.33 18.29
CA GLU A 64 -11.95 -17.18 19.18
C GLU A 64 -12.15 -17.84 20.56
N LYS A 65 -13.36 -17.82 21.11
CA LYS A 65 -13.69 -18.40 22.42
C LYS A 65 -15.06 -19.04 22.45
N HIS A 66 -15.15 -20.19 23.11
CA HIS A 66 -16.40 -20.83 23.50
C HIS A 66 -16.59 -20.68 25.00
N GLY A 67 -17.45 -19.75 25.40
CA GLY A 67 -17.98 -19.68 26.77
C GLY A 67 -19.38 -20.29 26.84
N HIS A 68 -19.85 -20.65 28.04
CA HIS A 68 -21.23 -21.18 28.20
C HIS A 68 -22.33 -20.17 27.83
N GLN A 69 -22.00 -18.88 27.70
CA GLN A 69 -22.96 -17.80 27.40
C GLN A 69 -22.54 -16.81 26.31
N GLU A 70 -21.25 -16.79 25.89
CA GLU A 70 -20.78 -15.87 24.86
C GLU A 70 -19.90 -16.58 23.84
N ILE A 71 -20.24 -16.44 22.57
CA ILE A 71 -19.43 -16.87 21.43
C ILE A 71 -18.79 -15.61 20.84
N ILE A 72 -17.44 -15.52 20.96
CA ILE A 72 -16.70 -14.42 20.37
C ILE A 72 -16.26 -14.84 18.98
N LEU A 73 -16.85 -14.22 17.97
CA LEU A 73 -16.44 -14.40 16.57
C LEU A 73 -15.09 -13.73 16.35
N ASN A 74 -14.30 -14.33 15.46
CA ASN A 74 -13.11 -13.67 14.97
C ASN A 74 -13.50 -12.35 14.27
N ARG A 75 -12.77 -11.26 14.58
CA ARG A 75 -13.06 -9.91 14.09
C ARG A 75 -13.23 -9.85 12.55
N ALA A 76 -12.36 -10.53 11.81
CA ALA A 76 -12.45 -10.52 10.34
C ALA A 76 -13.67 -11.26 9.82
N TYR A 77 -14.13 -12.31 10.52
CA TYR A 77 -15.35 -13.02 10.15
C TYR A 77 -16.59 -12.20 10.49
N GLN A 78 -16.55 -11.42 11.57
CA GLN A 78 -17.59 -10.45 11.89
C GLN A 78 -17.65 -9.33 10.83
N GLU A 79 -16.50 -8.79 10.41
CA GLU A 79 -16.43 -7.77 9.34
C GLU A 79 -16.98 -8.30 8.00
N LEU A 80 -16.70 -9.58 7.66
CA LEU A 80 -17.30 -10.23 6.50
C LEU A 80 -18.81 -10.29 6.63
N ALA A 81 -19.32 -10.67 7.80
CA ALA A 81 -20.75 -10.75 8.05
C ALA A 81 -21.44 -9.38 7.93
N GLU A 82 -20.84 -8.35 8.48
CA GLU A 82 -21.31 -6.96 8.37
C GLU A 82 -21.31 -6.49 6.91
N HIS A 83 -20.23 -6.79 6.17
CA HIS A 83 -20.09 -6.39 4.76
C HIS A 83 -21.20 -6.98 3.87
N TYR A 84 -21.57 -8.25 4.09
CA TYR A 84 -22.65 -8.92 3.34
C TYR A 84 -24.02 -8.81 4.04
N ALA A 85 -24.12 -8.06 5.13
CA ALA A 85 -25.31 -7.92 5.96
C ALA A 85 -25.90 -9.28 6.38
N THR A 86 -25.07 -10.25 6.72
CA THR A 86 -25.42 -11.62 7.12
C THR A 86 -25.19 -11.81 8.63
N ALA A 87 -25.95 -12.66 9.28
CA ALA A 87 -25.74 -13.03 10.67
C ALA A 87 -25.00 -14.38 10.73
N ILE A 88 -23.94 -14.45 11.53
CA ILE A 88 -23.23 -15.70 11.78
C ILE A 88 -23.84 -16.38 12.99
N VAL A 89 -24.28 -17.61 12.79
CA VAL A 89 -24.82 -18.47 13.87
C VAL A 89 -23.94 -19.70 13.96
N PRO A 90 -23.01 -19.76 14.88
CA PRO A 90 -22.21 -20.96 15.12
C PRO A 90 -23.12 -22.11 15.57
N ALA A 91 -22.84 -23.30 15.08
CA ALA A 91 -23.58 -24.50 15.50
C ALA A 91 -23.36 -24.75 16.99
N ARG A 92 -24.45 -25.07 17.70
CA ARG A 92 -24.40 -25.35 19.13
C ARG A 92 -23.55 -26.59 19.43
N VAL A 93 -22.72 -26.50 20.44
CA VAL A 93 -21.90 -27.63 20.90
C VAL A 93 -22.83 -28.75 21.37
N ARG A 94 -22.64 -29.97 20.90
CA ARG A 94 -23.44 -31.16 21.23
C ARG A 94 -24.91 -31.13 20.77
N ALA A 95 -25.26 -30.35 19.75
CA ALA A 95 -26.59 -30.37 19.14
C ALA A 95 -26.57 -31.02 17.74
N PRO A 96 -26.60 -32.34 17.61
CA PRO A 96 -26.46 -33.05 16.31
C PRO A 96 -27.56 -32.67 15.30
N LYS A 97 -28.73 -32.31 15.79
CA LYS A 97 -29.87 -31.93 14.94
C LYS A 97 -29.63 -30.61 14.18
N ASP A 98 -28.84 -29.70 14.71
CA ASP A 98 -28.52 -28.44 14.07
C ASP A 98 -27.59 -28.64 12.87
N LYS A 99 -26.79 -29.73 12.87
CA LYS A 99 -25.81 -30.05 11.85
C LYS A 99 -26.30 -31.10 10.83
N ALA A 100 -27.36 -31.82 11.12
CA ALA A 100 -27.78 -32.99 10.33
C ALA A 100 -27.97 -32.72 8.83
N ALA A 101 -28.47 -31.53 8.48
CA ALA A 101 -28.63 -31.13 7.07
C ALA A 101 -27.28 -30.86 6.39
N VAL A 102 -26.37 -30.17 7.07
CA VAL A 102 -25.02 -29.83 6.55
C VAL A 102 -24.17 -31.10 6.47
N GLU A 103 -24.11 -31.89 7.56
CA GLU A 103 -23.35 -33.13 7.61
C GLU A 103 -23.82 -34.13 6.56
N GLY A 104 -25.16 -34.24 6.35
CA GLY A 104 -25.73 -35.06 5.28
C GLY A 104 -25.28 -34.61 3.90
N THR A 105 -25.30 -33.31 3.65
CA THR A 105 -24.85 -32.75 2.36
C THR A 105 -23.37 -32.92 2.14
N VAL A 106 -22.53 -32.66 3.18
CA VAL A 106 -21.08 -32.89 3.12
C VAL A 106 -20.76 -34.34 2.84
N GLY A 107 -21.47 -35.30 3.47
CA GLY A 107 -21.32 -36.73 3.20
C GLY A 107 -21.64 -37.09 1.73
N ILE A 108 -22.73 -36.54 1.19
CA ILE A 108 -23.12 -36.77 -0.21
C ILE A 108 -22.10 -36.15 -1.17
N ILE A 109 -21.63 -34.92 -0.91
CA ILE A 109 -20.62 -34.22 -1.71
C ILE A 109 -19.28 -35.00 -1.66
N SER A 110 -18.87 -35.43 -0.48
CA SER A 110 -17.67 -36.26 -0.33
C SER A 110 -17.71 -37.52 -1.17
N THR A 111 -18.87 -38.18 -1.21
CA THR A 111 -19.05 -39.40 -2.01
C THR A 111 -19.15 -39.08 -3.49
N TYR A 112 -19.97 -38.11 -3.89
CA TYR A 112 -20.29 -37.85 -5.31
C TYR A 112 -19.19 -37.10 -6.03
N ILE A 113 -18.52 -36.14 -5.37
CA ILE A 113 -17.50 -35.30 -5.95
C ILE A 113 -16.10 -35.81 -5.61
N ILE A 114 -15.76 -35.87 -4.32
CA ILE A 114 -14.37 -36.11 -3.89
C ILE A 114 -13.97 -37.57 -4.16
N ALA A 115 -14.80 -38.54 -3.79
CA ALA A 115 -14.50 -39.95 -4.02
C ALA A 115 -14.44 -40.30 -5.53
N ALA A 116 -15.19 -39.60 -6.39
CA ALA A 116 -15.09 -39.77 -7.83
C ALA A 116 -13.75 -39.28 -8.43
N LEU A 117 -13.08 -38.37 -7.76
CA LEU A 117 -11.78 -37.80 -8.17
C LEU A 117 -10.58 -38.55 -7.56
N ARG A 118 -10.77 -39.52 -6.64
CA ARG A 118 -9.70 -40.18 -5.85
C ARG A 118 -8.60 -40.85 -6.69
N ASN A 119 -8.91 -41.27 -7.92
CA ASN A 119 -7.95 -41.94 -8.81
C ASN A 119 -7.27 -40.99 -9.79
N ARG A 120 -7.60 -39.67 -9.75
CA ARG A 120 -6.97 -38.64 -10.58
C ARG A 120 -5.82 -38.01 -9.83
N GLN A 121 -4.77 -37.64 -10.55
CA GLN A 121 -3.65 -36.84 -10.03
C GLN A 121 -3.78 -35.42 -10.56
N PHE A 122 -3.58 -34.44 -9.70
CA PHE A 122 -3.67 -33.03 -10.01
C PHE A 122 -2.32 -32.37 -9.70
N PHE A 123 -1.85 -31.51 -10.58
CA PHE A 123 -0.56 -30.83 -10.44
C PHE A 123 -0.70 -29.37 -10.01
N SER A 124 -1.91 -28.85 -9.96
CA SER A 124 -2.23 -27.51 -9.45
C SER A 124 -3.57 -27.51 -8.71
N LEU A 125 -3.76 -26.51 -7.84
CA LEU A 125 -5.03 -26.26 -7.17
C LEU A 125 -6.12 -25.87 -8.18
N GLN A 126 -5.75 -25.13 -9.23
CA GLN A 126 -6.67 -24.75 -10.28
C GLN A 126 -7.23 -25.98 -11.00
N GLU A 127 -6.37 -26.90 -11.44
CA GLU A 127 -6.79 -28.16 -12.09
C GLU A 127 -7.72 -28.99 -11.19
N LEU A 128 -7.41 -29.04 -9.88
CA LEU A 128 -8.29 -29.71 -8.92
C LEU A 128 -9.66 -29.02 -8.84
N ASN A 129 -9.69 -27.70 -8.73
CA ASN A 129 -10.93 -26.94 -8.61
C ASN A 129 -11.78 -27.03 -9.89
N GLU A 130 -11.19 -26.98 -11.06
CA GLU A 130 -11.89 -27.20 -12.34
C GLU A 130 -12.60 -28.59 -12.36
N ALA A 131 -11.90 -29.64 -11.95
CA ALA A 131 -12.47 -30.96 -11.87
C ALA A 131 -13.55 -31.09 -10.78
N VAL A 132 -13.43 -30.38 -9.67
CA VAL A 132 -14.43 -30.28 -8.61
C VAL A 132 -15.70 -29.60 -9.15
N TRP A 133 -15.51 -28.45 -9.86
CA TRP A 133 -16.64 -27.67 -10.39
C TRP A 133 -17.40 -28.40 -11.51
N ASP A 134 -16.74 -29.15 -12.39
CA ASP A 134 -17.39 -30.01 -13.36
C ASP A 134 -18.32 -31.05 -12.69
N ARG A 135 -17.84 -31.62 -11.58
CA ARG A 135 -18.64 -32.59 -10.80
C ARG A 135 -19.75 -31.89 -10.01
N LEU A 136 -19.49 -30.71 -9.50
CA LEU A 136 -20.45 -29.87 -8.79
C LEU A 136 -21.62 -29.47 -9.70
N GLU A 137 -21.33 -29.08 -10.93
CA GLU A 137 -22.36 -28.77 -11.94
C GLU A 137 -23.26 -29.96 -12.18
N SER A 138 -22.67 -31.13 -12.43
CA SER A 138 -23.40 -32.40 -12.56
C SER A 138 -24.21 -32.73 -11.30
N PHE A 139 -23.67 -32.44 -10.12
CA PHE A 139 -24.36 -32.68 -8.84
C PHE A 139 -25.58 -31.78 -8.65
N ASN A 140 -25.43 -30.49 -8.94
CA ASN A 140 -26.49 -29.50 -8.78
C ASN A 140 -27.64 -29.72 -9.80
N HIS A 141 -27.33 -30.23 -10.98
CA HIS A 141 -28.33 -30.55 -12.02
C HIS A 141 -28.90 -31.97 -11.91
N LYS A 142 -28.38 -32.84 -11.06
CA LYS A 142 -28.88 -34.20 -10.89
C LYS A 142 -30.32 -34.18 -10.38
N PRO A 143 -31.25 -34.90 -11.04
CA PRO A 143 -32.63 -35.00 -10.59
C PRO A 143 -32.75 -35.56 -9.16
N PHE A 144 -33.71 -35.05 -8.42
CA PHE A 144 -34.00 -35.59 -7.09
C PHE A 144 -34.59 -36.99 -7.21
N GLN A 145 -34.35 -37.83 -6.20
CA GLN A 145 -34.89 -39.19 -6.15
C GLN A 145 -36.34 -39.26 -5.69
N LYS A 146 -36.79 -38.31 -4.87
CA LYS A 146 -38.09 -38.36 -4.16
C LYS A 146 -39.00 -37.18 -4.50
N ARG A 147 -38.56 -36.24 -5.32
CA ARG A 147 -39.35 -35.08 -5.76
C ARG A 147 -38.97 -34.73 -7.19
N ASP A 148 -39.83 -34.02 -7.92
CA ASP A 148 -39.51 -33.51 -9.24
C ASP A 148 -38.47 -32.42 -9.21
N GLY A 149 -37.72 -32.27 -10.31
CA GLY A 149 -36.70 -31.24 -10.47
C GLY A 149 -35.31 -31.63 -9.95
N SER A 150 -34.47 -30.66 -9.83
CA SER A 150 -33.07 -30.75 -9.37
C SER A 150 -32.76 -29.66 -8.34
N ARG A 151 -31.55 -29.67 -7.79
CA ARG A 151 -31.09 -28.59 -6.92
C ARG A 151 -31.06 -27.25 -7.67
N ALA A 152 -30.63 -27.26 -8.92
CA ALA A 152 -30.59 -26.08 -9.75
C ALA A 152 -32.00 -25.50 -10.03
N THR A 153 -33.00 -26.34 -10.30
CA THR A 153 -34.38 -25.86 -10.46
C THR A 153 -34.98 -25.32 -9.18
N ALA A 154 -34.73 -25.96 -8.03
CA ALA A 154 -35.18 -25.45 -6.74
C ALA A 154 -34.43 -24.14 -6.35
N PHE A 155 -33.20 -23.97 -6.79
CA PHE A 155 -32.46 -22.75 -6.57
C PHE A 155 -33.04 -21.52 -7.28
N THR A 156 -33.66 -21.70 -8.47
CA THR A 156 -34.34 -20.57 -9.15
C THR A 156 -35.50 -20.00 -8.31
N GLU A 157 -36.11 -20.81 -7.46
CA GLU A 157 -37.13 -20.35 -6.50
C GLU A 157 -36.54 -19.69 -5.28
N GLU A 158 -35.33 -20.11 -4.83
CA GLU A 158 -34.64 -19.58 -3.65
C GLU A 158 -33.85 -18.29 -3.95
N GLN A 159 -33.31 -18.16 -5.15
CA GLN A 159 -32.47 -17.06 -5.58
C GLN A 159 -33.02 -15.64 -5.31
N PRO A 160 -34.33 -15.35 -5.56
CA PRO A 160 -34.92 -14.04 -5.29
C PRO A 160 -34.89 -13.61 -3.81
N PHE A 161 -34.73 -14.57 -2.88
CA PHE A 161 -34.63 -14.31 -1.45
C PHE A 161 -33.21 -14.02 -0.94
N LEU A 162 -32.20 -14.21 -1.81
CA LEU A 162 -30.84 -13.83 -1.50
C LEU A 162 -30.71 -12.29 -1.49
N ARG A 163 -29.83 -11.77 -0.64
CA ARG A 163 -29.53 -10.35 -0.61
C ARG A 163 -28.61 -9.97 -1.79
N PRO A 164 -28.79 -8.78 -2.39
CA PRO A 164 -27.89 -8.33 -3.45
C PRO A 164 -26.46 -8.23 -2.91
N LEU A 165 -25.50 -8.57 -3.78
CA LEU A 165 -24.08 -8.45 -3.44
C LEU A 165 -23.68 -6.97 -3.34
N PRO A 166 -22.78 -6.60 -2.41
CA PRO A 166 -22.14 -5.30 -2.40
C PRO A 166 -21.40 -5.00 -3.72
N ALA A 167 -21.23 -3.72 -4.05
CA ALA A 167 -20.54 -3.28 -5.27
C ALA A 167 -19.08 -3.82 -5.36
N HIS A 168 -18.46 -4.02 -4.21
CA HIS A 168 -17.11 -4.59 -4.12
C HIS A 168 -17.10 -5.83 -3.23
N PRO A 169 -16.36 -6.89 -3.58
CA PRO A 169 -16.21 -8.05 -2.73
C PRO A 169 -15.50 -7.68 -1.43
N TYR A 170 -15.77 -8.42 -0.37
CA TYR A 170 -15.06 -8.24 0.90
C TYR A 170 -13.58 -8.59 0.74
N GLU A 171 -12.70 -7.73 1.26
CA GLU A 171 -11.26 -7.97 1.36
C GLU A 171 -10.88 -8.18 2.82
N LEU A 172 -10.17 -9.27 3.09
CA LEU A 172 -9.62 -9.54 4.43
C LEU A 172 -8.70 -8.40 4.85
N ALA A 173 -8.91 -7.91 6.05
CA ALA A 173 -8.11 -6.85 6.64
C ALA A 173 -7.22 -7.36 7.78
N THR A 174 -6.02 -6.81 7.85
CA THR A 174 -5.14 -6.94 9.01
C THR A 174 -5.18 -5.63 9.80
N TRP A 175 -5.41 -5.71 11.11
CA TRP A 175 -5.38 -4.56 11.98
C TRP A 175 -3.98 -4.38 12.58
N LYS A 176 -3.50 -3.14 12.57
CA LYS A 176 -2.22 -2.71 13.14
C LYS A 176 -2.43 -1.45 13.94
N VAL A 177 -1.58 -1.23 14.93
CA VAL A 177 -1.53 0.06 15.65
C VAL A 177 -0.31 0.81 15.17
N ALA A 178 -0.49 2.09 14.84
CA ALA A 178 0.60 2.97 14.44
C ALA A 178 0.55 4.28 15.23
N SER A 179 1.71 4.92 15.43
CA SER A 179 1.79 6.26 16.00
C SER A 179 1.96 7.27 14.88
N VAL A 180 1.21 8.37 14.93
CA VAL A 180 1.32 9.45 13.97
C VAL A 180 2.57 10.27 14.26
N GLY A 181 3.50 10.32 13.29
CA GLY A 181 4.75 11.05 13.41
C GLY A 181 4.56 12.57 13.39
N PRO A 182 5.62 13.34 13.76
CA PRO A 182 5.57 14.81 13.71
C PRO A 182 5.38 15.36 12.30
N ASN A 183 5.63 14.56 11.28
CA ASN A 183 5.38 14.84 9.86
C ASN A 183 3.97 14.43 9.42
N TYR A 184 3.03 14.22 10.36
CA TYR A 184 1.63 13.79 10.09
C TYR A 184 1.52 12.51 9.24
N HIS A 185 2.50 11.61 9.32
CA HIS A 185 2.45 10.30 8.64
C HIS A 185 2.54 9.16 9.64
N ILE A 186 1.91 8.06 9.26
CA ILE A 186 2.09 6.75 9.87
C ILE A 186 2.92 5.87 8.93
N ALA A 187 3.73 4.99 9.51
CA ALA A 187 4.47 3.99 8.76
C ALA A 187 3.75 2.63 8.83
N VAL A 188 3.35 2.09 7.68
CA VAL A 188 2.72 0.78 7.55
C VAL A 188 3.42 0.02 6.42
N ASP A 189 3.89 -1.19 6.70
CA ASP A 189 4.61 -2.05 5.74
C ASP A 189 5.76 -1.32 5.02
N ARG A 190 6.49 -0.47 5.77
CA ARG A 190 7.61 0.36 5.27
C ARG A 190 7.19 1.43 4.25
N MET A 191 5.90 1.76 4.18
CA MET A 191 5.34 2.87 3.41
C MET A 191 4.75 3.91 4.34
N ASN A 192 4.69 5.17 3.90
CA ASN A 192 4.24 6.29 4.72
C ASN A 192 2.91 6.83 4.17
N TYR A 193 1.92 6.98 5.07
CA TYR A 193 0.57 7.47 4.75
C TYR A 193 0.24 8.65 5.62
N SER A 194 -0.25 9.72 5.03
CA SER A 194 -0.61 10.91 5.79
C SER A 194 -1.90 10.71 6.58
N VAL A 195 -1.95 11.34 7.74
CA VAL A 195 -3.11 11.38 8.63
C VAL A 195 -3.37 12.84 8.96
N PRO A 196 -4.60 13.30 9.16
CA PRO A 196 -4.85 14.69 9.53
C PRO A 196 -3.95 15.14 10.68
N PHE A 197 -3.35 16.31 10.56
CA PHE A 197 -2.30 16.81 11.46
C PHE A 197 -2.75 16.92 12.92
N GLU A 198 -4.05 16.99 13.17
CA GLU A 198 -4.68 17.04 14.50
C GLU A 198 -4.35 15.79 15.34
N TYR A 199 -4.04 14.66 14.66
CA TYR A 199 -3.70 13.39 15.29
C TYR A 199 -2.18 13.17 15.48
N ILE A 200 -1.35 14.19 15.27
CA ILE A 200 0.10 14.08 15.52
C ILE A 200 0.35 13.61 16.95
N ARG A 201 1.24 12.63 17.13
CA ARG A 201 1.62 11.95 18.38
C ARG A 201 0.52 11.05 18.97
N GLN A 202 -0.63 10.92 18.33
CA GLN A 202 -1.66 9.96 18.75
C GLN A 202 -1.36 8.56 18.22
N LYS A 203 -1.87 7.55 18.93
CA LYS A 203 -1.92 6.17 18.44
C LYS A 203 -3.24 5.98 17.69
N VAL A 204 -3.16 5.39 16.52
CA VAL A 204 -4.29 5.14 15.62
C VAL A 204 -4.33 3.67 15.23
N ASP A 205 -5.54 3.15 15.06
CA ASP A 205 -5.76 1.82 14.52
C ASP A 205 -5.76 1.88 13.00
N VAL A 206 -5.06 0.96 12.37
CA VAL A 206 -4.91 0.92 10.92
C VAL A 206 -5.43 -0.40 10.39
N ARG A 207 -6.46 -0.31 9.57
CA ARG A 207 -7.02 -1.44 8.83
C ARG A 207 -6.32 -1.55 7.48
N VAL A 208 -5.61 -2.63 7.29
CA VAL A 208 -4.79 -2.91 6.10
C VAL A 208 -5.46 -4.00 5.29
N THR A 209 -5.94 -3.66 4.10
CA THR A 209 -6.42 -4.63 3.11
C THR A 209 -5.40 -4.83 1.99
N ARG A 210 -5.74 -5.62 0.99
CA ARG A 210 -4.92 -5.78 -0.21
C ARG A 210 -4.84 -4.46 -1.00
N SER A 211 -5.92 -3.69 -1.06
CA SER A 211 -6.03 -2.51 -1.93
C SER A 211 -5.96 -1.19 -1.15
N THR A 212 -6.35 -1.15 0.12
CA THR A 212 -6.52 0.08 0.90
C THR A 212 -5.86 0.05 2.27
N ILE A 213 -5.52 1.23 2.76
CA ILE A 213 -5.13 1.52 4.14
C ILE A 213 -6.19 2.47 4.70
N GLU A 214 -6.89 2.07 5.74
CA GLU A 214 -7.87 2.90 6.44
C GLU A 214 -7.39 3.17 7.85
N VAL A 215 -7.46 4.40 8.29
CA VAL A 215 -6.97 4.84 9.60
C VAL A 215 -8.15 5.23 10.48
N PHE A 216 -8.15 4.72 11.70
CA PHE A 216 -9.22 4.92 12.67
C PHE A 216 -8.66 5.51 13.96
N TYR A 217 -9.42 6.42 14.55
CA TYR A 217 -9.16 6.94 15.89
C TYR A 217 -10.44 6.84 16.74
N ASN A 218 -10.34 6.19 17.89
CA ASN A 218 -11.49 5.91 18.77
C ASN A 218 -12.69 5.29 18.03
N GLY A 219 -12.42 4.33 17.12
CA GLY A 219 -13.43 3.63 16.34
C GLY A 219 -13.96 4.39 15.11
N ASN A 220 -13.63 5.67 14.94
CA ASN A 220 -14.05 6.47 13.80
C ASN A 220 -12.98 6.48 12.71
N ARG A 221 -13.36 6.24 11.45
CA ARG A 221 -12.45 6.35 10.31
C ARG A 221 -12.10 7.81 10.05
N ILE A 222 -10.83 8.17 10.16
CA ILE A 222 -10.34 9.53 9.99
C ILE A 222 -9.75 9.78 8.60
N CYS A 223 -9.19 8.75 7.94
CA CYS A 223 -8.75 8.86 6.55
C CYS A 223 -8.59 7.48 5.90
N SER A 224 -8.42 7.48 4.59
CA SER A 224 -8.14 6.28 3.80
C SER A 224 -7.16 6.60 2.68
N HIS A 225 -6.34 5.61 2.30
CA HIS A 225 -5.38 5.69 1.21
C HIS A 225 -5.41 4.43 0.37
N ARG A 226 -5.06 4.56 -0.91
CA ARG A 226 -4.70 3.41 -1.71
C ARG A 226 -3.39 2.82 -1.17
N ARG A 227 -3.33 1.51 -0.97
CA ARG A 227 -2.12 0.84 -0.51
C ARG A 227 -1.00 0.97 -1.54
N LEU A 228 0.18 1.37 -1.07
CA LEU A 228 1.39 1.49 -1.87
C LEU A 228 2.14 0.16 -1.92
N TYR A 229 2.76 -0.12 -3.06
CA TYR A 229 3.58 -1.30 -3.31
C TYR A 229 4.89 -0.90 -4.01
N GLY A 230 5.87 -1.79 -3.98
CA GLY A 230 7.15 -1.62 -4.68
C GLY A 230 8.26 -1.10 -3.77
N LYS A 231 8.97 -0.04 -4.18
CA LYS A 231 10.11 0.50 -3.40
C LYS A 231 9.65 0.99 -2.04
N PHE A 232 10.41 0.65 -0.99
CA PHE A 232 10.12 1.10 0.37
C PHE A 232 10.26 2.61 0.54
N ASN A 233 9.67 3.14 1.62
CA ASN A 233 9.69 4.56 2.00
C ASN A 233 9.01 5.49 0.97
N GLN A 234 8.02 5.00 0.23
CA GLN A 234 7.14 5.86 -0.55
C GLN A 234 6.15 6.57 0.38
N TYR A 235 5.64 7.70 -0.10
CA TYR A 235 4.67 8.54 0.61
C TYR A 235 3.37 8.63 -0.17
N SER A 236 2.25 8.44 0.54
CA SER A 236 0.91 8.80 0.08
C SER A 236 0.42 9.95 0.94
N THR A 237 0.48 11.16 0.40
CA THR A 237 0.18 12.38 1.14
C THR A 237 -1.05 13.06 0.56
N VAL A 238 -2.05 13.28 1.41
CA VAL A 238 -3.27 14.05 1.11
C VAL A 238 -3.05 15.47 1.59
N GLN A 239 -3.36 16.45 0.76
CA GLN A 239 -3.05 17.85 1.03
C GLN A 239 -3.84 18.41 2.23
N GLU A 240 -5.09 17.97 2.40
CA GLU A 240 -5.97 18.37 3.49
C GLU A 240 -5.47 17.88 4.87
N HIS A 241 -4.59 16.87 4.88
CA HIS A 241 -4.00 16.35 6.12
C HIS A 241 -2.89 17.23 6.69
N MET A 242 -2.43 18.21 5.93
CA MET A 242 -1.33 19.07 6.32
C MET A 242 -1.78 20.25 7.16
N PRO A 243 -0.95 20.72 8.12
CA PRO A 243 -1.20 21.97 8.82
C PRO A 243 -1.39 23.14 7.84
N PRO A 244 -2.25 24.13 8.15
CA PRO A 244 -2.49 25.28 7.27
C PRO A 244 -1.23 26.03 6.89
N GLU A 245 -0.23 26.07 7.79
CA GLU A 245 1.08 26.68 7.51
C GLU A 245 1.84 25.92 6.42
N HIS A 246 1.77 24.59 6.39
CA HIS A 246 2.40 23.76 5.37
C HIS A 246 1.61 23.82 4.04
N GLN A 247 0.29 23.92 4.08
CA GLN A 247 -0.54 24.06 2.88
C GLN A 247 -0.22 25.34 2.10
N LYS A 248 0.10 26.45 2.79
CA LYS A 248 0.56 27.68 2.16
C LYS A 248 1.86 27.50 1.36
N TYR A 249 2.74 26.58 1.80
CA TYR A 249 3.98 26.28 1.07
C TYR A 249 3.77 25.35 -0.15
N ILE A 250 2.69 24.59 -0.19
CA ILE A 250 2.37 23.71 -1.35
C ILE A 250 1.80 24.47 -2.53
N GLN A 251 1.14 25.61 -2.30
CA GLN A 251 0.80 26.55 -3.38
C GLN A 251 2.07 27.15 -4.03
N TRP A 252 3.23 26.91 -3.44
CA TRP A 252 4.53 27.25 -3.95
C TRP A 252 5.15 25.98 -4.56
N ASN A 253 4.95 25.75 -5.83
CA ASN A 253 5.67 24.72 -6.57
C ASN A 253 7.14 25.16 -6.77
N GLY A 254 8.03 24.20 -7.03
CA GLY A 254 9.46 24.50 -7.28
C GLY A 254 9.66 25.51 -8.39
N GLU A 255 8.85 25.48 -9.45
CA GLU A 255 8.87 26.44 -10.55
C GLU A 255 8.65 27.88 -10.11
N ARG A 256 7.77 28.13 -9.14
CA ARG A 256 7.54 29.45 -8.59
C ARG A 256 8.76 29.98 -7.83
N PHE A 257 9.45 29.13 -7.06
CA PHE A 257 10.71 29.53 -6.41
C PHE A 257 11.80 29.83 -7.43
N VAL A 258 11.93 29.01 -8.47
CA VAL A 258 12.87 29.23 -9.58
C VAL A 258 12.54 30.53 -10.31
N HIS A 259 11.26 30.76 -10.64
CA HIS A 259 10.83 32.01 -11.30
C HIS A 259 11.05 33.25 -10.42
N TRP A 260 10.85 33.15 -9.10
CA TRP A 260 11.18 34.24 -8.18
C TRP A 260 12.68 34.50 -8.10
N ALA A 261 13.48 33.44 -8.02
CA ALA A 261 14.94 33.52 -8.00
C ALA A 261 15.49 34.14 -9.30
N ALA A 262 14.93 33.79 -10.46
CA ALA A 262 15.30 34.36 -11.77
C ALA A 262 15.12 35.88 -11.85
N LYS A 263 14.14 36.44 -11.11
CA LYS A 263 13.96 37.90 -11.01
C LYS A 263 15.06 38.61 -10.20
N ILE A 264 15.77 37.86 -9.34
CA ILE A 264 16.88 38.37 -8.53
C ILE A 264 18.18 38.26 -9.33
N GLY A 265 18.43 37.08 -9.91
CA GLY A 265 19.61 36.85 -10.75
C GLY A 265 19.82 35.39 -11.11
N GLY A 266 20.67 35.13 -12.12
CA GLY A 266 20.93 33.79 -12.63
C GLY A 266 21.65 32.86 -11.65
N CYS A 267 22.56 33.39 -10.80
CA CYS A 267 23.21 32.58 -9.77
C CYS A 267 22.24 32.23 -8.64
N THR A 268 21.31 33.12 -8.30
CA THR A 268 20.25 32.85 -7.32
C THR A 268 19.29 31.77 -7.85
N GLU A 269 18.94 31.82 -9.13
CA GLU A 269 18.13 30.79 -9.79
C GLU A 269 18.83 29.43 -9.74
N ALA A 270 20.10 29.39 -10.10
CA ALA A 270 20.90 28.15 -10.05
C ALA A 270 21.00 27.60 -8.61
N ALA A 271 21.17 28.47 -7.60
CA ALA A 271 21.22 28.07 -6.20
C ALA A 271 19.89 27.46 -5.71
N VAL A 272 18.75 28.04 -6.11
CA VAL A 272 17.42 27.48 -5.79
C VAL A 272 17.24 26.11 -6.45
N LYS A 273 17.62 25.95 -7.71
CA LYS A 273 17.58 24.65 -8.42
C LYS A 273 18.48 23.62 -7.73
N ALA A 274 19.68 23.99 -7.31
CA ALA A 274 20.61 23.13 -6.59
C ALA A 274 20.04 22.70 -5.23
N ILE A 275 19.42 23.60 -4.48
CA ILE A 275 18.78 23.30 -3.20
C ILE A 275 17.60 22.32 -3.43
N LEU A 276 16.72 22.56 -4.39
CA LEU A 276 15.58 21.70 -4.66
C LEU A 276 16.03 20.28 -5.07
N SER A 277 17.04 20.17 -5.93
CA SER A 277 17.60 18.89 -6.38
C SER A 277 18.37 18.12 -5.29
N SER A 278 18.83 18.79 -4.23
CA SER A 278 19.54 18.15 -3.12
C SER A 278 18.64 17.33 -2.21
N TYR A 279 17.32 17.56 -2.25
CA TYR A 279 16.34 16.83 -1.46
C TYR A 279 15.70 15.71 -2.28
N ARG A 280 15.48 14.57 -1.63
CA ARG A 280 14.81 13.41 -2.25
C ARG A 280 13.34 13.70 -2.60
N VAL A 281 12.71 14.59 -1.85
CA VAL A 281 11.35 15.11 -2.06
C VAL A 281 11.46 16.63 -2.14
N GLU A 282 11.11 17.20 -3.27
CA GLU A 282 11.29 18.62 -3.59
C GLU A 282 10.70 19.57 -2.52
N GLN A 283 9.52 19.19 -1.95
CA GLN A 283 8.84 19.97 -0.92
C GLN A 283 9.68 20.16 0.37
N GLN A 284 10.62 19.28 0.65
CA GLN A 284 11.52 19.42 1.80
C GLN A 284 12.50 20.59 1.62
N GLY A 285 12.78 20.96 0.37
CA GLY A 285 13.63 22.10 0.00
C GLY A 285 12.92 23.45 0.10
N TYR A 286 11.59 23.50 0.08
CA TYR A 286 10.84 24.77 -0.02
C TYR A 286 11.10 25.76 1.11
N LYS A 287 11.27 25.27 2.35
CA LYS A 287 11.63 26.13 3.50
C LYS A 287 12.99 26.76 3.32
N ALA A 288 13.97 26.02 2.80
CA ALA A 288 15.32 26.52 2.53
C ALA A 288 15.30 27.53 1.37
N CYS A 289 14.56 27.26 0.29
CA CYS A 289 14.40 28.19 -0.83
C CYS A 289 13.71 29.48 -0.41
N LEU A 290 12.62 29.40 0.37
CA LEU A 290 11.96 30.58 0.90
C LEU A 290 12.88 31.39 1.81
N GLY A 291 13.65 30.72 2.70
CA GLY A 291 14.64 31.37 3.55
C GLY A 291 15.70 32.11 2.73
N LEU A 292 16.21 31.47 1.67
CA LEU A 292 17.18 32.06 0.75
C LEU A 292 16.62 33.33 0.07
N LEU A 293 15.44 33.24 -0.50
CA LEU A 293 14.84 34.37 -1.24
C LEU A 293 14.49 35.55 -0.31
N LYS A 294 14.11 35.28 0.95
CA LYS A 294 13.90 36.34 1.95
C LYS A 294 15.20 37.04 2.38
N LEU A 295 16.36 36.46 2.11
CA LEU A 295 17.64 37.18 2.36
C LEU A 295 17.80 38.39 1.41
N ALA A 296 17.14 38.38 0.24
CA ALA A 296 17.12 39.55 -0.63
C ALA A 296 16.48 40.77 0.04
N ASP A 297 15.44 40.57 0.86
CA ASP A 297 14.79 41.65 1.61
C ASP A 297 15.70 42.24 2.71
N LYS A 298 16.55 41.37 3.30
CA LYS A 298 17.46 41.76 4.38
C LYS A 298 18.78 42.36 3.89
N TYR A 299 19.35 41.83 2.81
CA TYR A 299 20.68 42.16 2.34
C TYR A 299 20.74 42.92 1.00
N THR A 300 19.71 42.94 0.21
CA THR A 300 19.51 43.40 -1.16
C THR A 300 19.64 42.27 -2.20
N PRO A 301 18.89 42.34 -3.31
CA PRO A 301 18.98 41.38 -4.39
C PRO A 301 20.38 41.19 -4.99
N GLU A 302 21.10 42.30 -5.20
CA GLU A 302 22.48 42.31 -5.74
C GLU A 302 23.47 41.56 -4.85
N ARG A 303 23.37 41.76 -3.53
CA ARG A 303 24.22 41.07 -2.57
C ARG A 303 23.94 39.58 -2.51
N LEU A 304 22.64 39.20 -2.59
CA LEU A 304 22.25 37.79 -2.64
C LEU A 304 22.79 37.12 -3.90
N GLU A 305 22.69 37.78 -5.05
CA GLU A 305 23.22 37.26 -6.32
C GLU A 305 24.73 37.05 -6.26
N ASN A 306 25.47 38.03 -5.72
CA ASN A 306 26.93 37.91 -5.53
C ASN A 306 27.30 36.80 -4.52
N ALA A 307 26.53 36.64 -3.44
CA ALA A 307 26.75 35.59 -2.47
C ALA A 307 26.47 34.19 -3.07
N CYS A 308 25.43 34.04 -3.91
CA CYS A 308 25.16 32.83 -4.63
C CYS A 308 26.30 32.51 -5.62
N ARG A 309 26.79 33.50 -6.38
CA ARG A 309 27.95 33.34 -7.26
C ARG A 309 29.16 32.84 -6.49
N ARG A 310 29.47 33.48 -5.38
CA ARG A 310 30.60 33.10 -4.53
C ARG A 310 30.44 31.69 -3.92
N ALA A 311 29.23 31.32 -3.58
CA ALA A 311 28.95 29.97 -3.06
C ALA A 311 29.25 28.87 -4.09
N PHE A 312 29.00 29.13 -5.37
CA PHE A 312 29.32 28.19 -6.47
C PHE A 312 30.83 28.05 -6.71
N GLU A 313 31.65 29.05 -6.35
CA GLU A 313 33.10 28.92 -6.40
C GLU A 313 33.64 27.90 -5.38
N TYR A 314 32.92 27.70 -4.26
CA TYR A 314 33.33 26.78 -3.19
C TYR A 314 32.68 25.37 -3.35
N THR A 315 31.47 25.29 -3.88
CA THR A 315 30.75 24.01 -3.99
C THR A 315 29.75 24.04 -5.14
N PRO A 316 29.62 22.94 -5.90
CA PRO A 316 28.64 22.83 -6.99
C PRO A 316 27.19 22.72 -6.47
N GLN A 317 27.00 22.42 -5.16
CA GLN A 317 25.69 22.33 -4.52
C GLN A 317 25.64 23.20 -3.26
N PRO A 318 25.49 24.53 -3.40
CA PRO A 318 25.43 25.44 -2.26
C PRO A 318 24.14 25.22 -1.47
N SER A 319 24.27 25.19 -0.13
CA SER A 319 23.14 25.12 0.78
C SER A 319 22.72 26.54 1.24
N TYR A 320 21.48 26.64 1.75
CA TYR A 320 21.02 27.89 2.40
C TYR A 320 22.00 28.41 3.45
N LYS A 321 22.55 27.52 4.29
CA LYS A 321 23.50 27.90 5.34
C LYS A 321 24.81 28.49 4.78
N ASN A 322 25.34 27.92 3.70
CA ASN A 322 26.56 28.41 3.06
C ASN A 322 26.37 29.84 2.57
N ILE A 323 25.28 30.10 1.84
CA ILE A 323 24.98 31.44 1.30
C ILE A 323 24.70 32.43 2.41
N GLN A 324 23.98 32.03 3.46
CA GLN A 324 23.76 32.87 4.64
C GLN A 324 25.07 33.25 5.34
N THR A 325 26.01 32.32 5.45
CA THR A 325 27.33 32.59 6.06
C THR A 325 28.14 33.60 5.21
N ILE A 326 28.15 33.44 3.88
CA ILE A 326 28.83 34.36 2.96
C ILE A 326 28.29 35.79 3.11
N LEU A 327 26.94 35.93 3.19
CA LEU A 327 26.29 37.24 3.41
C LEU A 327 26.63 37.82 4.80
N ALA A 328 26.62 36.99 5.84
CA ALA A 328 26.91 37.43 7.22
C ALA A 328 28.36 37.87 7.41
N THR A 329 29.30 37.17 6.75
CA THR A 329 30.74 37.50 6.81
C THR A 329 31.17 38.59 5.83
N GLY A 330 30.25 39.02 4.92
CA GLY A 330 30.55 40.06 3.93
C GLY A 330 31.46 39.60 2.78
N GLN A 331 31.67 38.31 2.60
CA GLN A 331 32.51 37.77 1.53
C GLN A 331 31.92 38.04 0.12
N ASP A 332 30.61 38.34 0.04
CA ASP A 332 29.93 38.78 -1.16
C ASP A 332 30.40 40.11 -1.71
N LYS A 333 31.10 40.95 -0.88
CA LYS A 333 31.62 42.26 -1.23
C LYS A 333 33.06 42.24 -1.75
N ILE A 334 33.75 41.11 -1.59
CA ILE A 334 35.13 40.97 -2.06
C ILE A 334 35.09 40.73 -3.56
N GLN A 335 35.52 41.72 -4.33
CA GLN A 335 35.74 41.52 -5.76
C GLN A 335 36.88 40.51 -5.96
N PRO A 336 36.77 39.57 -6.92
CA PRO A 336 37.89 38.72 -7.28
C PRO A 336 39.05 39.67 -7.70
N GLU A 337 40.23 39.50 -7.10
CA GLU A 337 41.41 40.17 -7.62
C GLU A 337 41.54 39.77 -9.09
N PRO A 338 41.82 40.78 -9.99
CA PRO A 338 42.05 40.48 -11.38
C PRO A 338 43.18 39.44 -11.46
N GLU A 339 42.99 38.38 -12.17
CA GLU A 339 44.02 37.37 -12.41
C GLU A 339 45.32 38.12 -12.84
N PRO A 340 46.44 37.88 -12.20
CA PRO A 340 47.69 38.52 -12.62
C PRO A 340 47.89 38.14 -14.10
N PRO A 341 48.27 39.10 -14.94
CA PRO A 341 48.45 38.88 -16.38
C PRO A 341 49.33 37.65 -16.56
N SER A 342 48.86 36.73 -17.42
CA SER A 342 49.58 35.46 -17.64
C SER A 342 51.04 35.72 -17.93
N SER A 343 51.91 35.02 -17.24
CA SER A 343 53.37 35.15 -17.30
C SER A 343 53.96 35.06 -18.73
N SER A 344 53.15 34.71 -19.73
CA SER A 344 53.52 34.72 -21.15
C SER A 344 53.71 36.10 -21.76
N GLN A 345 53.21 37.20 -21.15
CA GLN A 345 53.44 38.57 -21.63
C GLN A 345 54.71 39.25 -21.09
N TYR A 346 55.29 38.71 -20.03
CA TYR A 346 56.51 39.28 -19.42
C TYR A 346 57.64 38.27 -19.25
N GLY A 347 57.50 37.10 -19.82
CA GLY A 347 58.56 36.09 -19.88
C GLY A 347 59.60 36.49 -20.92
N PHE A 348 60.71 37.12 -20.49
CA PHE A 348 61.94 37.12 -21.32
C PHE A 348 62.39 35.65 -21.40
N THR A 349 61.87 34.88 -22.34
CA THR A 349 62.48 33.64 -22.74
C THR A 349 63.74 33.99 -23.54
N ARG A 350 64.87 33.81 -22.91
CA ARG A 350 66.16 33.81 -23.62
C ARG A 350 66.10 32.68 -24.62
N GLY A 351 66.08 33.03 -25.91
CA GLY A 351 66.01 32.07 -27.01
C GLY A 351 67.17 31.07 -27.00
N ALA A 352 67.03 29.99 -27.71
CA ALA A 352 68.02 28.91 -27.84
C ALA A 352 69.43 29.42 -28.20
N GLU A 353 69.52 30.52 -28.90
CA GLU A 353 70.80 31.23 -29.25
C GLU A 353 71.57 31.75 -28.04
N TYR A 354 70.96 31.95 -26.91
CA TYR A 354 71.67 32.37 -25.68
C TYR A 354 72.47 31.23 -25.05
N TYR A 355 72.10 30.02 -25.29
CA TYR A 355 72.77 28.83 -24.76
C TYR A 355 73.76 28.20 -25.76
N ASP A 356 73.85 28.67 -27.00
CA ASP A 356 74.69 28.11 -28.06
C ASP A 356 76.11 28.75 -28.12
N ARG A 357 76.45 29.68 -27.20
CA ARG A 357 77.75 30.34 -27.10
C ARG A 357 78.83 29.53 -26.37
N ARG A 358 78.81 28.23 -26.43
CA ARG A 358 79.90 27.39 -25.90
C ARG A 358 80.47 26.42 -26.93
N LYS A 359 80.69 26.88 -28.15
CA LYS A 359 81.49 26.14 -29.07
C LYS A 359 82.25 27.10 -30.04
N THR A 360 83.16 27.87 -29.44
CA THR A 360 84.31 28.38 -30.23
C THR A 360 85.28 28.86 -29.17
N GLU A 361 86.23 27.98 -28.98
CA GLU A 361 87.68 28.34 -28.73
C GLU A 361 88.34 27.11 -28.11
N CYS A 362 89.02 26.34 -28.91
CA CYS A 362 90.37 25.80 -29.00
C CYS A 362 90.37 24.63 -29.90
#